data_428c29ed59a83ff5b590ba9f1d036ca3
#
_entry.id   428c29ed59a83ff5b590ba9f1d036ca3
#
_cell.length_a   1.000
_cell.length_b   1.000
_cell.length_c   1.000
_cell.angle_alpha   90.00
_cell.angle_beta   90.00
_cell.angle_gamma   90.00
#
_symmetry.space_group_name_H-M   'P 1'
#
loop_
_entity.id
_entity.type
_entity.pdbx_description
1 polymer ?
#
loop_
_entity_poly.entity_id
_entity_poly.type
_entity_poly.pdbx_seq_one_letter_code
_entity_poly.pdbx_strand_id
1 'polypeptide(L)'
;EEIAAFSSHTSGVIGFVDRKNDSHNQDNNKRTIANAAAIVQNGDVRGIYHKSFLPNYSVFDEARYFSKGTEPNTLFWYDDIAIGINICEDIWIEDGPAEEQVKQGASLIININASPYDIHKSETRKEIVMKKALKLNVPIIYLNMVGGQDELVFDGGSFVVNDLGEIIYQASSFKEEVFHLDIDLKTNKQNDKSPLIIRPKTIELKDVESKASLSKNESIYSALKLGLKDYVRKNKFTKVLIGISGGIDSALTAAICVDALGAENVIGVAMPSKYNSKDSLDDAIKLSDNLGITLKTIEIEKIVDDFRETLTNSLNEDLGQITDENIQSRVRGNILMGLSNQTGAMVV
;
A
#
# COMPACT_ATOMS: atom_id res chain seq x y z
N GLU A 1 -8.59 -1.42 22.64
CA GLU A 1 -9.78 -1.22 23.52
C GLU A 1 -10.74 -0.17 22.93
N GLU A 2 -10.30 1.03 22.56
CA GLU A 2 -11.19 2.07 21.99
C GLU A 2 -11.97 1.56 20.76
N ILE A 3 -11.32 0.88 19.82
CA ILE A 3 -11.99 0.33 18.63
C ILE A 3 -12.97 -0.78 19.02
N ALA A 4 -12.67 -1.58 20.02
CA ALA A 4 -13.57 -2.62 20.50
C ALA A 4 -14.91 -2.05 20.99
N ALA A 5 -14.91 -0.86 21.60
CA ALA A 5 -16.12 -0.20 22.08
C ALA A 5 -17.15 0.05 20.95
N PHE A 6 -16.73 0.18 19.70
CA PHE A 6 -17.63 0.33 18.55
C PHE A 6 -18.21 -0.99 18.02
N SER A 7 -17.79 -2.15 18.56
CA SER A 7 -18.23 -3.49 18.11
C SER A 7 -19.47 -4.01 18.84
N SER A 8 -20.28 -3.14 19.47
CA SER A 8 -21.44 -3.54 20.29
C SER A 8 -22.49 -4.38 19.53
N HIS A 9 -22.56 -4.26 18.20
CA HIS A 9 -23.53 -4.95 17.34
C HIS A 9 -22.88 -5.65 16.15
N THR A 10 -21.56 -5.81 16.16
CA THR A 10 -20.79 -6.43 15.08
C THR A 10 -19.57 -7.11 15.65
N SER A 11 -18.96 -7.97 14.83
CA SER A 11 -17.62 -8.50 15.09
C SER A 11 -16.64 -7.93 14.08
N GLY A 12 -15.39 -7.70 14.50
CA GLY A 12 -14.33 -7.17 13.64
C GLY A 12 -13.03 -7.92 13.83
N VAL A 13 -12.23 -7.96 12.76
CA VAL A 13 -10.84 -8.44 12.77
C VAL A 13 -9.93 -7.28 12.45
N ILE A 14 -9.00 -6.96 13.33
CA ILE A 14 -8.17 -5.75 13.26
C ILE A 14 -6.71 -6.12 13.43
N GLY A 15 -5.89 -5.81 12.41
CA GLY A 15 -4.43 -5.96 12.47
C GLY A 15 -3.79 -4.91 13.38
N PHE A 16 -2.86 -5.33 14.24
CA PHE A 16 -2.12 -4.43 15.13
C PHE A 16 -0.79 -5.04 15.57
N VAL A 17 0.03 -4.23 16.21
CA VAL A 17 1.26 -4.70 16.86
C VAL A 17 0.95 -4.99 18.32
N ASP A 18 1.04 -6.27 18.70
CA ASP A 18 0.84 -6.70 20.08
C ASP A 18 2.16 -6.76 20.86
N ARG A 19 2.09 -6.43 22.15
CA ARG A 19 3.20 -6.60 23.07
C ARG A 19 2.99 -7.88 23.89
N LYS A 20 3.80 -8.90 23.63
CA LYS A 20 3.76 -10.15 24.41
C LYS A 20 4.27 -9.88 25.83
N ASN A 21 3.42 -10.10 26.82
CA ASN A 21 3.81 -10.07 28.23
C ASN A 21 4.42 -11.42 28.62
N ASP A 22 5.70 -11.63 28.33
CA ASP A 22 6.45 -12.80 28.83
C ASP A 22 6.86 -12.57 30.28
N SER A 23 5.97 -12.85 31.21
CA SER A 23 6.22 -12.77 32.65
C SER A 23 7.30 -13.76 33.19
N HIS A 24 7.87 -14.62 32.33
CA HIS A 24 8.85 -15.64 32.68
C HIS A 24 10.18 -15.57 31.93
N ASN A 25 10.45 -14.50 31.17
CA ASN A 25 11.66 -14.43 30.33
C ASN A 25 12.68 -13.41 30.88
N GLN A 26 13.70 -13.89 31.53
CA GLN A 26 14.90 -13.12 31.92
C GLN A 26 15.91 -12.93 30.77
N ASP A 27 15.55 -13.36 29.57
CA ASP A 27 16.43 -13.28 28.40
C ASP A 27 16.20 -11.94 27.66
N ASN A 28 17.09 -10.98 27.90
CA ASN A 28 17.07 -9.62 27.33
C ASN A 28 17.12 -9.56 25.78
N ASN A 29 17.21 -10.70 25.11
CA ASN A 29 17.31 -10.81 23.64
C ASN A 29 16.03 -11.32 22.95
N LYS A 30 14.96 -11.62 23.68
CA LYS A 30 13.69 -12.03 23.07
C LYS A 30 12.85 -10.83 22.67
N ARG A 31 12.41 -10.84 21.41
CA ARG A 31 11.47 -9.86 20.86
C ARG A 31 10.16 -9.93 21.64
N THR A 32 9.71 -8.78 22.11
CA THR A 32 8.50 -8.67 22.95
C THR A 32 7.25 -8.27 22.16
N ILE A 33 7.38 -8.06 20.81
CA ILE A 33 6.26 -7.66 19.97
C ILE A 33 5.94 -8.73 18.94
N ALA A 34 4.67 -8.80 18.55
CA ALA A 34 4.15 -9.70 17.52
C ALA A 34 3.29 -8.94 16.52
N ASN A 35 3.32 -9.37 15.26
CA ASN A 35 2.32 -9.00 14.28
C ASN A 35 1.04 -9.77 14.60
N ALA A 36 -0.06 -9.08 14.89
CA ALA A 36 -1.24 -9.67 15.49
C ALA A 36 -2.54 -9.21 14.85
N ALA A 37 -3.58 -10.03 15.01
CA ALA A 37 -4.95 -9.69 14.69
C ALA A 37 -5.81 -9.82 15.96
N ALA A 38 -6.46 -8.73 16.36
CA ALA A 38 -7.47 -8.74 17.42
C ALA A 38 -8.84 -9.04 16.83
N ILE A 39 -9.59 -9.88 17.53
CA ILE A 39 -10.99 -10.13 17.27
C ILE A 39 -11.80 -9.35 18.30
N VAL A 40 -12.61 -8.42 17.83
CA VAL A 40 -13.46 -7.57 18.65
C VAL A 40 -14.93 -7.94 18.45
N GLN A 41 -15.69 -8.03 19.54
CA GLN A 41 -17.09 -8.36 19.51
C GLN A 41 -17.77 -7.89 20.79
N ASN A 42 -18.98 -7.34 20.68
CA ASN A 42 -19.78 -6.90 21.82
C ASN A 42 -19.03 -5.94 22.80
N GLY A 43 -18.23 -5.05 22.24
CA GLY A 43 -17.47 -4.06 23.00
C GLY A 43 -16.13 -4.54 23.57
N ASP A 44 -15.78 -5.82 23.42
CA ASP A 44 -14.58 -6.43 23.99
C ASP A 44 -13.63 -7.01 22.96
N VAL A 45 -12.36 -7.17 23.34
CA VAL A 45 -11.41 -8.01 22.62
C VAL A 45 -11.61 -9.46 23.03
N ARG A 46 -12.10 -10.31 22.12
CA ARG A 46 -12.42 -11.73 22.38
C ARG A 46 -11.24 -12.65 22.21
N GLY A 47 -10.25 -12.23 21.46
CA GLY A 47 -9.02 -12.99 21.27
C GLY A 47 -8.02 -12.27 20.40
N ILE A 48 -6.82 -12.80 20.40
CA ILE A 48 -5.70 -12.29 19.62
C ILE A 48 -5.04 -13.47 18.92
N TYR A 49 -4.88 -13.35 17.60
CA TYR A 49 -4.06 -14.24 16.79
C TYR A 49 -2.71 -13.58 16.52
N HIS A 50 -1.62 -14.32 16.71
CA HIS A 50 -0.26 -13.89 16.38
C HIS A 50 0.20 -14.56 15.08
N LYS A 51 0.70 -13.78 14.14
CA LYS A 51 1.23 -14.27 12.87
C LYS A 51 2.28 -15.36 13.09
N SER A 52 2.08 -16.50 12.43
CA SER A 52 2.91 -17.69 12.61
C SER A 52 4.13 -17.72 11.69
N PHE A 53 4.01 -17.20 10.48
CA PHE A 53 5.08 -17.17 9.49
C PHE A 53 5.50 -15.74 9.17
N LEU A 54 6.74 -15.40 9.51
CA LEU A 54 7.31 -14.08 9.37
C LEU A 54 8.22 -14.07 8.13
N PRO A 55 7.82 -13.42 7.00
CA PRO A 55 8.65 -13.33 5.82
C PRO A 55 9.91 -12.50 6.10
N ASN A 56 11.02 -12.95 5.53
CA ASN A 56 12.32 -12.30 5.64
C ASN A 56 13.07 -12.37 4.30
N TYR A 57 12.39 -11.94 3.25
CA TYR A 57 12.88 -11.93 1.88
C TYR A 57 12.31 -10.71 1.14
N SER A 58 12.98 -10.29 0.04
CA SER A 58 12.60 -9.11 -0.75
C SER A 58 12.48 -7.85 0.13
N VAL A 59 11.32 -7.22 0.18
CA VAL A 59 11.02 -6.02 0.99
C VAL A 59 10.66 -6.33 2.44
N PHE A 60 10.56 -7.61 2.82
CA PHE A 60 10.14 -8.03 4.14
C PHE A 60 11.33 -8.32 5.05
N ASP A 61 11.26 -7.78 6.28
CA ASP A 61 12.22 -8.04 7.36
C ASP A 61 11.48 -8.27 8.70
N GLU A 62 10.34 -8.97 8.64
CA GLU A 62 9.49 -9.17 9.81
C GLU A 62 10.17 -9.99 10.88
N ALA A 63 10.94 -11.01 10.50
CA ALA A 63 11.66 -11.84 11.45
C ALA A 63 12.68 -11.04 12.27
N ARG A 64 13.07 -9.86 11.88
CA ARG A 64 13.95 -8.97 12.64
C ARG A 64 13.25 -8.29 13.82
N TYR A 65 11.97 -7.96 13.68
CA TYR A 65 11.24 -7.14 14.65
C TYR A 65 10.25 -7.95 15.48
N PHE A 66 9.58 -8.93 14.88
CA PHE A 66 8.48 -9.67 15.50
C PHE A 66 8.87 -11.06 15.98
N SER A 67 8.19 -11.53 17.02
CA SER A 67 8.18 -12.93 17.44
C SER A 67 7.07 -13.69 16.72
N LYS A 68 7.33 -14.96 16.40
CA LYS A 68 6.33 -15.86 15.81
C LYS A 68 5.18 -16.16 16.78
N GLY A 69 3.99 -16.32 16.22
CA GLY A 69 2.86 -16.96 16.91
C GLY A 69 3.15 -18.44 17.21
N THR A 70 2.65 -18.93 18.33
CA THR A 70 2.85 -20.31 18.78
C THR A 70 1.58 -21.15 18.69
N GLU A 71 0.44 -20.54 18.39
CA GLU A 71 -0.88 -21.18 18.34
C GLU A 71 -1.53 -20.98 16.97
N PRO A 72 -1.02 -21.64 15.90
CA PRO A 72 -1.50 -21.45 14.53
C PRO A 72 -2.94 -21.96 14.32
N ASN A 73 -3.42 -22.84 15.19
CA ASN A 73 -4.73 -23.48 15.13
C ASN A 73 -5.83 -22.75 15.91
N THR A 74 -5.57 -21.56 16.44
CA THR A 74 -6.57 -20.80 17.20
C THR A 74 -7.80 -20.48 16.35
N LEU A 75 -8.99 -20.81 16.89
CA LEU A 75 -10.29 -20.51 16.29
C LEU A 75 -11.03 -19.46 17.09
N PHE A 76 -11.83 -18.68 16.38
CA PHE A 76 -12.78 -17.74 16.94
C PHE A 76 -14.20 -18.16 16.57
N TRP A 77 -15.13 -17.93 17.47
CA TRP A 77 -16.50 -18.37 17.29
C TRP A 77 -17.43 -17.16 17.18
N TYR A 78 -18.23 -17.17 16.14
CA TYR A 78 -19.38 -16.29 15.99
C TYR A 78 -20.62 -17.17 15.88
N ASP A 79 -21.41 -17.19 16.92
CA ASP A 79 -22.48 -18.19 17.12
C ASP A 79 -21.92 -19.62 16.93
N ASP A 80 -22.50 -20.40 16.03
CA ASP A 80 -22.07 -21.79 15.73
C ASP A 80 -21.02 -21.85 14.61
N ILE A 81 -20.48 -20.71 14.20
CA ILE A 81 -19.50 -20.61 13.10
C ILE A 81 -18.09 -20.49 13.69
N ALA A 82 -17.25 -21.45 13.37
CA ALA A 82 -15.82 -21.40 13.67
C ALA A 82 -15.07 -20.65 12.56
N ILE A 83 -14.33 -19.63 12.95
CA ILE A 83 -13.57 -18.75 12.03
C ILE A 83 -12.08 -18.90 12.32
N GLY A 84 -11.31 -19.21 11.29
CA GLY A 84 -9.86 -19.15 11.32
C GLY A 84 -9.37 -17.77 10.87
N ILE A 85 -8.39 -17.22 11.58
CA ILE A 85 -7.75 -15.94 11.25
C ILE A 85 -6.31 -16.18 10.86
N ASN A 86 -5.91 -15.60 9.72
CA ASN A 86 -4.53 -15.63 9.23
C ASN A 86 -4.03 -14.22 8.92
N ILE A 87 -2.71 -14.04 8.92
CA ILE A 87 -2.09 -12.77 8.55
C ILE A 87 -1.12 -13.01 7.40
N CYS A 88 -1.45 -12.43 6.24
CA CYS A 88 -0.60 -12.35 5.05
C CYS A 88 0.08 -13.67 4.71
N GLU A 89 1.39 -13.83 5.02
CA GLU A 89 2.23 -14.99 4.70
C GLU A 89 1.64 -16.33 5.15
N ASP A 90 0.87 -16.36 6.23
CA ASP A 90 0.29 -17.58 6.78
C ASP A 90 -0.55 -18.35 5.74
N ILE A 91 -1.23 -17.67 4.83
CA ILE A 91 -2.07 -18.30 3.79
C ILE A 91 -1.25 -18.92 2.66
N TRP A 92 0.02 -18.51 2.49
CA TRP A 92 0.89 -18.99 1.42
C TRP A 92 1.53 -20.34 1.75
N ILE A 93 1.59 -20.68 3.03
CA ILE A 93 2.31 -21.86 3.53
C ILE A 93 1.43 -23.09 3.34
N GLU A 94 1.98 -24.14 2.71
CA GLU A 94 1.35 -25.45 2.68
C GLU A 94 1.39 -26.08 4.07
N ASP A 95 0.31 -26.79 4.44
CA ASP A 95 0.12 -27.35 5.79
C ASP A 95 0.37 -26.33 6.91
N GLY A 96 0.00 -25.08 6.64
CA GLY A 96 0.14 -23.91 7.52
C GLY A 96 -1.07 -23.68 8.43
N PRO A 97 -1.20 -22.44 8.96
CA PRO A 97 -2.27 -22.11 9.91
C PRO A 97 -3.68 -22.38 9.39
N ALA A 98 -3.95 -22.12 8.10
CA ALA A 98 -5.27 -22.33 7.50
C ALA A 98 -5.68 -23.81 7.55
N GLU A 99 -4.77 -24.73 7.21
CA GLU A 99 -4.99 -26.17 7.28
C GLU A 99 -5.24 -26.63 8.72
N GLU A 100 -4.46 -26.13 9.66
CA GLU A 100 -4.61 -26.48 11.09
C GLU A 100 -5.96 -25.98 11.63
N GLN A 101 -6.37 -24.76 11.27
CA GLN A 101 -7.65 -24.19 11.68
C GLN A 101 -8.84 -24.96 11.09
N VAL A 102 -8.77 -25.39 9.82
CA VAL A 102 -9.82 -26.21 9.21
C VAL A 102 -9.88 -27.60 9.82
N LYS A 103 -8.75 -28.24 10.16
CA LYS A 103 -8.72 -29.50 10.93
C LYS A 103 -9.40 -29.35 12.30
N GLN A 104 -9.33 -28.17 12.93
CA GLN A 104 -10.02 -27.87 14.19
C GLN A 104 -11.50 -27.48 13.99
N GLY A 105 -11.99 -27.39 12.75
CA GLY A 105 -13.39 -27.16 12.43
C GLY A 105 -13.71 -25.76 11.91
N ALA A 106 -12.75 -24.97 11.47
CA ALA A 106 -13.04 -23.68 10.84
C ALA A 106 -13.94 -23.86 9.62
N SER A 107 -15.01 -23.08 9.55
CA SER A 107 -15.96 -23.02 8.44
C SER A 107 -15.71 -21.81 7.52
N LEU A 108 -14.85 -20.91 7.93
CA LEU A 108 -14.44 -19.70 7.20
C LEU A 108 -13.00 -19.36 7.60
N ILE A 109 -12.20 -18.93 6.62
CA ILE A 109 -10.89 -18.34 6.87
C ILE A 109 -10.95 -16.85 6.51
N ILE A 110 -10.45 -15.98 7.39
CA ILE A 110 -10.24 -14.56 7.15
C ILE A 110 -8.73 -14.31 7.16
N ASN A 111 -8.20 -13.89 6.02
CA ASN A 111 -6.80 -13.54 5.86
C ASN A 111 -6.66 -12.04 5.66
N ILE A 112 -6.05 -11.34 6.62
CA ILE A 112 -5.81 -9.89 6.56
C ILE A 112 -4.38 -9.60 6.11
N ASN A 113 -4.21 -8.60 5.22
CA ASN A 113 -2.95 -8.37 4.53
C ASN A 113 -2.58 -6.90 4.44
N ALA A 114 -1.28 -6.66 4.51
CA ALA A 114 -0.58 -5.52 3.93
C ALA A 114 0.44 -6.07 2.91
N SER A 115 -0.07 -6.68 1.84
CA SER A 115 0.74 -7.30 0.80
C SER A 115 1.09 -6.26 -0.25
N PRO A 116 2.39 -5.91 -0.44
CA PRO A 116 2.81 -4.86 -1.37
C PRO A 116 2.47 -5.20 -2.82
N TYR A 117 2.21 -4.16 -3.59
CA TYR A 117 2.00 -4.23 -5.02
C TYR A 117 3.25 -4.73 -5.75
N ASP A 118 3.02 -5.60 -6.69
CA ASP A 118 3.94 -5.98 -7.76
C ASP A 118 3.10 -6.29 -9.00
N ILE A 119 3.67 -6.10 -10.19
CA ILE A 119 2.96 -6.21 -11.49
C ILE A 119 2.26 -7.56 -11.68
N HIS A 120 2.79 -8.64 -11.10
CA HIS A 120 2.27 -10.00 -11.23
C HIS A 120 1.59 -10.54 -9.97
N LYS A 121 1.71 -9.83 -8.85
CA LYS A 121 1.31 -10.37 -7.53
C LYS A 121 -0.20 -10.51 -7.36
N SER A 122 -0.99 -9.70 -8.03
CA SER A 122 -2.46 -9.79 -7.97
C SER A 122 -2.96 -11.16 -8.43
N GLU A 123 -2.49 -11.64 -9.59
CA GLU A 123 -2.89 -12.95 -10.12
C GLU A 123 -2.34 -14.10 -9.27
N THR A 124 -1.09 -13.98 -8.81
CA THR A 124 -0.48 -14.98 -7.91
C THR A 124 -1.27 -15.13 -6.60
N ARG A 125 -1.72 -14.01 -5.98
CA ARG A 125 -2.57 -14.02 -4.78
C ARG A 125 -3.86 -14.80 -5.02
N LYS A 126 -4.55 -14.51 -6.12
CA LYS A 126 -5.80 -15.19 -6.49
C LYS A 126 -5.60 -16.69 -6.67
N GLU A 127 -4.62 -17.07 -7.48
CA GLU A 127 -4.33 -18.49 -7.73
C GLU A 127 -4.08 -19.28 -6.44
N ILE A 128 -3.29 -18.73 -5.52
CA ILE A 128 -2.96 -19.40 -4.27
C ILE A 128 -4.21 -19.55 -3.39
N VAL A 129 -4.97 -18.46 -3.23
CA VAL A 129 -6.16 -18.49 -2.36
C VAL A 129 -7.26 -19.38 -2.95
N MET A 130 -7.48 -19.35 -4.27
CA MET A 130 -8.42 -20.24 -4.97
C MET A 130 -8.06 -21.71 -4.78
N LYS A 131 -6.80 -22.08 -5.00
CA LYS A 131 -6.30 -23.45 -4.76
C LYS A 131 -6.45 -23.87 -3.30
N LYS A 132 -6.16 -22.95 -2.37
CA LYS A 132 -6.29 -23.20 -0.92
C LYS A 132 -7.74 -23.38 -0.50
N ALA A 133 -8.66 -22.54 -0.94
CA ALA A 133 -10.10 -22.65 -0.65
C ALA A 133 -10.67 -23.97 -1.17
N LEU A 134 -10.34 -24.36 -2.41
CA LEU A 134 -10.73 -25.63 -3.01
C LEU A 134 -10.16 -26.83 -2.22
N LYS A 135 -8.87 -26.82 -1.87
CA LYS A 135 -8.21 -27.88 -1.10
C LYS A 135 -8.85 -28.08 0.28
N LEU A 136 -9.16 -26.95 0.94
CA LEU A 136 -9.70 -26.96 2.30
C LEU A 136 -11.22 -27.13 2.34
N ASN A 137 -11.92 -26.95 1.22
CA ASN A 137 -13.37 -26.96 1.09
C ASN A 137 -14.06 -25.98 2.06
N VAL A 138 -13.47 -24.78 2.23
CA VAL A 138 -13.99 -23.66 3.02
C VAL A 138 -13.79 -22.34 2.27
N PRO A 139 -14.73 -21.38 2.40
CA PRO A 139 -14.54 -20.05 1.85
C PRO A 139 -13.39 -19.31 2.52
N ILE A 140 -12.74 -18.43 1.75
CA ILE A 140 -11.65 -17.58 2.23
C ILE A 140 -11.93 -16.13 1.86
N ILE A 141 -11.90 -15.24 2.85
CA ILE A 141 -11.89 -13.79 2.66
C ILE A 141 -10.43 -13.34 2.66
N TYR A 142 -9.98 -12.78 1.55
CA TYR A 142 -8.67 -12.16 1.41
C TYR A 142 -8.83 -10.64 1.44
N LEU A 143 -8.53 -10.02 2.58
CA LEU A 143 -8.57 -8.56 2.74
C LEU A 143 -7.17 -7.98 2.57
N ASN A 144 -6.99 -7.03 1.68
CA ASN A 144 -5.70 -6.36 1.47
C ASN A 144 -5.82 -4.84 1.65
N MET A 145 -4.79 -4.26 2.26
CA MET A 145 -4.66 -2.84 2.51
C MET A 145 -4.57 -2.03 1.20
N VAL A 146 -5.05 -0.79 1.21
CA VAL A 146 -4.83 0.22 0.16
C VAL A 146 -3.97 1.34 0.72
N GLY A 147 -3.01 1.81 -0.05
CA GLY A 147 -2.23 3.00 0.29
C GLY A 147 -0.78 2.92 -0.16
N GLY A 148 -0.06 4.04 -0.02
CA GLY A 148 1.38 4.15 -0.18
C GLY A 148 2.05 4.39 1.17
N GLN A 149 3.20 3.76 1.41
CA GLN A 149 4.00 3.98 2.60
C GLN A 149 5.48 3.86 2.24
N ASP A 150 6.23 4.95 2.38
CA ASP A 150 7.61 5.05 1.94
C ASP A 150 7.75 4.58 0.47
N GLU A 151 8.58 3.59 0.17
CA GLU A 151 8.75 3.01 -1.17
C GLU A 151 7.70 1.94 -1.54
N LEU A 152 6.78 1.60 -0.64
CA LEU A 152 5.79 0.55 -0.87
C LEU A 152 4.43 1.12 -1.26
N VAL A 153 3.76 0.42 -2.17
CA VAL A 153 2.36 0.66 -2.53
C VAL A 153 1.55 -0.60 -2.25
N PHE A 154 0.37 -0.43 -1.69
CA PHE A 154 -0.58 -1.51 -1.41
C PHE A 154 -1.81 -1.32 -2.28
N ASP A 155 -2.07 -2.28 -3.13
CA ASP A 155 -3.05 -2.17 -4.22
C ASP A 155 -4.49 -2.53 -3.82
N GLY A 156 -4.73 -2.97 -2.59
CA GLY A 156 -6.05 -3.45 -2.19
C GLY A 156 -6.48 -4.66 -3.03
N GLY A 157 -7.55 -4.50 -3.82
CA GLY A 157 -8.06 -5.57 -4.65
C GLY A 157 -8.50 -6.78 -3.83
N SER A 158 -9.04 -6.55 -2.65
CA SER A 158 -9.56 -7.60 -1.75
C SER A 158 -10.56 -8.47 -2.48
N PHE A 159 -10.65 -9.76 -2.13
CA PHE A 159 -11.55 -10.68 -2.80
C PHE A 159 -12.04 -11.79 -1.86
N VAL A 160 -13.10 -12.44 -2.27
CA VAL A 160 -13.68 -13.57 -1.55
C VAL A 160 -13.76 -14.77 -2.49
N VAL A 161 -13.32 -15.92 -2.01
CA VAL A 161 -13.34 -17.20 -2.71
C VAL A 161 -14.27 -18.15 -1.96
N ASN A 162 -15.14 -18.85 -2.70
CA ASN A 162 -16.02 -19.88 -2.13
C ASN A 162 -15.27 -21.20 -1.89
N ASP A 163 -15.94 -22.19 -1.31
CA ASP A 163 -15.40 -23.52 -1.03
C ASP A 163 -15.13 -24.37 -2.28
N LEU A 164 -15.58 -23.91 -3.46
CA LEU A 164 -15.27 -24.52 -4.77
C LEU A 164 -14.02 -23.89 -5.43
N GLY A 165 -13.38 -22.92 -4.77
CA GLY A 165 -12.22 -22.22 -5.30
C GLY A 165 -12.57 -21.13 -6.33
N GLU A 166 -13.80 -20.65 -6.39
CA GLU A 166 -14.26 -19.61 -7.31
C GLU A 166 -14.29 -18.26 -6.62
N ILE A 167 -13.82 -17.21 -7.30
CA ILE A 167 -13.91 -15.83 -6.81
C ILE A 167 -15.37 -15.38 -6.95
N ILE A 168 -16.05 -15.21 -5.82
CA ILE A 168 -17.45 -14.75 -5.77
C ILE A 168 -17.57 -13.23 -5.64
N TYR A 169 -16.50 -12.56 -5.21
CA TYR A 169 -16.42 -11.09 -5.15
C TYR A 169 -14.98 -10.62 -5.28
N GLN A 170 -14.80 -9.49 -5.96
CA GLN A 170 -13.53 -8.76 -6.03
C GLN A 170 -13.78 -7.25 -5.87
N ALA A 171 -13.06 -6.63 -4.94
CA ALA A 171 -13.04 -5.21 -4.70
C ALA A 171 -12.20 -4.45 -5.72
N SER A 172 -12.38 -3.13 -5.79
CA SER A 172 -11.55 -2.25 -6.63
C SER A 172 -10.08 -2.29 -6.19
N SER A 173 -9.17 -2.22 -7.17
CA SER A 173 -7.75 -1.98 -6.88
C SER A 173 -7.49 -0.48 -6.70
N PHE A 174 -6.53 -0.14 -5.83
CA PHE A 174 -6.06 1.23 -5.55
C PHE A 174 -7.13 2.20 -5.03
N LYS A 175 -8.22 1.66 -4.48
CA LYS A 175 -9.32 2.45 -3.94
C LYS A 175 -9.80 1.87 -2.62
N GLU A 176 -9.93 2.73 -1.61
CA GLU A 176 -10.58 2.38 -0.35
C GLU A 176 -12.09 2.26 -0.58
N GLU A 177 -12.66 1.13 -0.17
CA GLU A 177 -14.11 0.91 -0.24
C GLU A 177 -14.59 -0.01 0.87
N VAL A 178 -15.87 0.12 1.19
CA VAL A 178 -16.60 -0.79 2.08
C VAL A 178 -17.65 -1.50 1.25
N PHE A 179 -17.68 -2.82 1.36
CA PHE A 179 -18.68 -3.65 0.68
C PHE A 179 -19.30 -4.63 1.67
N HIS A 180 -20.48 -5.12 1.33
CA HIS A 180 -21.21 -6.14 2.05
C HIS A 180 -21.40 -7.34 1.15
N LEU A 181 -21.21 -8.54 1.70
CA LEU A 181 -21.38 -9.79 0.97
C LEU A 181 -21.99 -10.84 1.90
N ASP A 182 -23.01 -11.52 1.42
CA ASP A 182 -23.57 -12.70 2.08
C ASP A 182 -22.76 -13.94 1.66
N ILE A 183 -22.32 -14.73 2.64
CA ILE A 183 -21.57 -15.95 2.41
C ILE A 183 -22.32 -17.11 3.06
N ASP A 184 -22.67 -18.11 2.25
CA ASP A 184 -23.27 -19.34 2.77
C ASP A 184 -22.18 -20.20 3.44
N LEU A 185 -22.34 -20.44 4.74
CA LEU A 185 -21.39 -21.21 5.53
C LEU A 185 -22.01 -22.53 5.99
N LYS A 186 -21.20 -23.59 5.94
CA LYS A 186 -21.58 -24.88 6.53
C LYS A 186 -21.48 -24.79 8.04
N THR A 187 -22.57 -24.94 8.75
CA THR A 187 -22.58 -24.93 10.23
C THR A 187 -22.13 -26.27 10.80
N ASN A 188 -21.17 -26.27 11.71
CA ASN A 188 -20.74 -27.45 12.44
C ASN A 188 -21.67 -27.63 13.67
N LYS A 189 -22.70 -28.45 13.57
CA LYS A 189 -23.68 -28.72 14.65
C LYS A 189 -23.13 -29.52 15.87
N GLN A 190 -21.89 -29.36 16.25
CA GLN A 190 -21.27 -30.18 17.32
C GLN A 190 -21.13 -29.53 18.69
N ASN A 191 -21.57 -28.28 18.91
CA ASN A 191 -21.45 -27.69 20.23
C ASN A 191 -22.80 -27.18 20.77
N ASP A 192 -23.34 -27.92 21.73
CA ASP A 192 -24.55 -27.64 22.51
C ASP A 192 -24.38 -26.48 23.54
N LYS A 193 -23.42 -25.56 23.30
CA LYS A 193 -23.18 -24.37 24.11
C LYS A 193 -23.41 -23.11 23.28
N SER A 194 -24.68 -22.84 22.97
CA SER A 194 -25.08 -21.60 22.35
C SER A 194 -24.95 -20.42 23.31
N PRO A 195 -24.12 -19.44 23.06
CA PRO A 195 -24.32 -18.12 23.63
C PRO A 195 -25.46 -17.41 22.89
N LEU A 196 -26.12 -16.51 23.57
CA LEU A 196 -27.29 -15.77 23.17
C LEU A 196 -27.20 -15.23 21.72
N ILE A 197 -28.07 -15.71 20.81
CA ILE A 197 -28.12 -15.29 19.42
C ILE A 197 -28.83 -13.93 19.36
N ILE A 198 -28.09 -12.85 19.17
CA ILE A 198 -28.66 -11.59 18.67
C ILE A 198 -28.56 -11.65 17.14
N ARG A 199 -29.65 -12.05 16.49
CA ARG A 199 -29.74 -11.96 15.02
C ARG A 199 -29.81 -10.47 14.65
N PRO A 200 -28.87 -9.94 13.85
CA PRO A 200 -29.01 -8.60 13.32
C PRO A 200 -30.30 -8.53 12.48
N LYS A 201 -30.99 -7.38 12.52
CA LYS A 201 -32.07 -7.10 11.58
C LYS A 201 -31.55 -7.33 10.18
N THR A 202 -32.26 -8.13 9.39
CA THR A 202 -31.97 -8.35 7.98
C THR A 202 -31.89 -6.98 7.28
N ILE A 203 -30.73 -6.54 6.93
CA ILE A 203 -30.53 -5.40 6.05
C ILE A 203 -30.58 -5.99 4.65
N GLU A 204 -31.54 -5.55 3.83
CA GLU A 204 -31.52 -5.87 2.40
C GLU A 204 -30.22 -5.28 1.81
N LEU A 205 -29.26 -6.14 1.57
CA LEU A 205 -28.02 -5.76 0.92
C LEU A 205 -28.30 -5.63 -0.58
N LYS A 206 -27.86 -4.53 -1.17
CA LYS A 206 -27.87 -4.40 -2.64
C LYS A 206 -26.82 -5.36 -3.19
N ASP A 207 -27.14 -6.00 -4.31
CA ASP A 207 -26.16 -6.79 -5.05
C ASP A 207 -24.88 -5.98 -5.28
N VAL A 208 -23.76 -6.47 -4.78
CA VAL A 208 -22.46 -5.82 -4.93
C VAL A 208 -21.80 -6.36 -6.20
N GLU A 209 -21.63 -5.48 -7.17
CA GLU A 209 -20.98 -5.84 -8.42
C GLU A 209 -19.48 -6.07 -8.22
N SER A 210 -19.01 -7.27 -8.58
CA SER A 210 -17.57 -7.60 -8.59
C SER A 210 -16.84 -6.73 -9.62
N LYS A 211 -15.66 -6.18 -9.27
CA LYS A 211 -14.89 -5.30 -10.14
C LYS A 211 -13.93 -6.08 -11.03
N ALA A 212 -13.82 -5.64 -12.27
CA ALA A 212 -12.85 -6.23 -13.20
C ALA A 212 -11.41 -5.89 -12.79
N SER A 213 -10.49 -6.81 -13.10
CA SER A 213 -9.05 -6.53 -12.96
C SER A 213 -8.62 -5.43 -13.93
N LEU A 214 -7.73 -4.56 -13.49
CA LEU A 214 -7.13 -3.52 -14.33
C LEU A 214 -6.17 -4.15 -15.36
N SER A 215 -6.02 -3.50 -16.50
CA SER A 215 -4.94 -3.82 -17.43
C SER A 215 -3.57 -3.55 -16.77
N LYS A 216 -2.50 -4.15 -17.30
CA LYS A 216 -1.15 -3.97 -16.77
C LYS A 216 -0.75 -2.50 -16.67
N ASN A 217 -0.99 -1.71 -17.73
CA ASN A 217 -0.60 -0.30 -17.75
C ASN A 217 -1.44 0.56 -16.80
N GLU A 218 -2.75 0.31 -16.72
CA GLU A 218 -3.62 0.98 -15.75
C GLU A 218 -3.21 0.67 -14.32
N SER A 219 -2.82 -0.57 -14.04
CA SER A 219 -2.34 -1.00 -12.72
C SER A 219 -1.05 -0.28 -12.34
N ILE A 220 -0.06 -0.23 -13.24
CA ILE A 220 1.21 0.48 -13.02
C ILE A 220 0.96 1.98 -12.78
N TYR A 221 0.17 2.61 -13.64
CA TYR A 221 -0.14 4.04 -13.53
C TYR A 221 -0.87 4.36 -12.22
N SER A 222 -1.83 3.51 -11.83
CA SER A 222 -2.55 3.66 -10.57
C SER A 222 -1.65 3.50 -9.35
N ALA A 223 -0.67 2.59 -9.40
CA ALA A 223 0.32 2.40 -8.35
C ALA A 223 1.20 3.65 -8.18
N LEU A 224 1.72 4.20 -9.29
CA LEU A 224 2.54 5.42 -9.28
C LEU A 224 1.75 6.60 -8.71
N LYS A 225 0.51 6.77 -9.15
CA LYS A 225 -0.38 7.84 -8.68
C LYS A 225 -0.69 7.73 -7.19
N LEU A 226 -1.02 6.52 -6.70
CA LEU A 226 -1.32 6.30 -5.29
C LEU A 226 -0.08 6.49 -4.40
N GLY A 227 1.07 5.95 -4.82
CA GLY A 227 2.34 6.09 -4.11
C GLY A 227 2.72 7.56 -3.93
N LEU A 228 2.72 8.32 -5.02
CA LEU A 228 3.03 9.75 -4.97
C LEU A 228 2.05 10.53 -4.08
N LYS A 229 0.75 10.31 -4.27
CA LYS A 229 -0.29 10.98 -3.48
C LYS A 229 -0.10 10.78 -1.99
N ASP A 230 0.10 9.53 -1.59
CA ASP A 230 0.21 9.19 -0.18
C ASP A 230 1.55 9.65 0.40
N TYR A 231 2.65 9.54 -0.35
CA TYR A 231 3.93 10.06 0.08
C TYR A 231 3.89 11.56 0.37
N VAL A 232 3.34 12.34 -0.57
CA VAL A 232 3.19 13.80 -0.41
C VAL A 232 2.34 14.12 0.82
N ARG A 233 1.16 13.51 0.94
CA ARG A 233 0.21 13.79 2.02
C ARG A 233 0.71 13.36 3.40
N LYS A 234 1.26 12.15 3.50
CA LYS A 234 1.78 11.60 4.77
C LYS A 234 2.97 12.38 5.29
N ASN A 235 3.78 12.96 4.40
CA ASN A 235 4.86 13.87 4.75
C ASN A 235 4.37 15.33 4.93
N LYS A 236 3.05 15.57 4.92
CA LYS A 236 2.41 16.87 5.17
C LYS A 236 2.72 17.96 4.12
N PHE A 237 3.15 17.56 2.93
CA PHE A 237 3.24 18.47 1.80
C PHE A 237 1.87 18.66 1.16
N THR A 238 1.62 19.87 0.65
CA THR A 238 0.39 20.21 -0.07
C THR A 238 0.62 20.44 -1.55
N LYS A 239 1.86 20.73 -1.93
CA LYS A 239 2.26 21.04 -3.31
C LYS A 239 3.55 20.34 -3.68
N VAL A 240 3.75 20.15 -4.97
CA VAL A 240 4.99 19.63 -5.55
C VAL A 240 5.58 20.59 -6.57
N LEU A 241 6.92 20.55 -6.69
CA LEU A 241 7.71 21.22 -7.71
C LEU A 241 8.32 20.18 -8.63
N ILE A 242 8.22 20.38 -9.94
CA ILE A 242 8.83 19.47 -10.91
C ILE A 242 9.59 20.28 -11.98
N GLY A 243 10.83 19.86 -12.27
CA GLY A 243 11.59 20.35 -13.39
C GLY A 243 11.03 19.82 -14.71
N ILE A 244 10.58 20.73 -15.62
CA ILE A 244 10.04 20.36 -16.93
C ILE A 244 11.07 20.67 -17.99
N SER A 245 11.61 19.62 -18.62
CA SER A 245 12.68 19.72 -19.63
C SER A 245 12.16 19.80 -21.08
N GLY A 246 10.87 19.56 -21.30
CA GLY A 246 10.30 19.31 -22.64
C GLY A 246 10.47 17.86 -23.11
N GLY A 247 11.14 16.98 -22.33
CA GLY A 247 11.26 15.55 -22.62
C GLY A 247 10.12 14.71 -22.03
N ILE A 248 9.93 13.50 -22.57
CA ILE A 248 8.82 12.60 -22.23
C ILE A 248 8.81 12.18 -20.75
N ASP A 249 9.97 12.01 -20.12
CA ASP A 249 10.04 11.56 -18.73
C ASP A 249 9.49 12.63 -17.78
N SER A 250 9.89 13.88 -17.95
CA SER A 250 9.36 15.01 -17.17
C SER A 250 7.88 15.24 -17.46
N ALA A 251 7.44 15.01 -18.70
CA ALA A 251 6.04 15.14 -19.10
C ALA A 251 5.16 14.08 -18.41
N LEU A 252 5.59 12.82 -18.43
CA LEU A 252 4.89 11.73 -17.75
C LEU A 252 4.84 11.95 -16.23
N THR A 253 5.95 12.37 -15.63
CA THR A 253 6.00 12.68 -14.20
C THR A 253 5.04 13.82 -13.85
N ALA A 254 5.00 14.89 -14.66
CA ALA A 254 4.05 15.99 -14.45
C ALA A 254 2.58 15.53 -14.56
N ALA A 255 2.26 14.68 -15.53
CA ALA A 255 0.92 14.11 -15.67
C ALA A 255 0.53 13.27 -14.45
N ILE A 256 1.42 12.41 -13.96
CA ILE A 256 1.20 11.62 -12.72
C ILE A 256 0.99 12.55 -11.52
N CYS A 257 1.77 13.62 -11.38
CA CYS A 257 1.61 14.60 -10.32
C CYS A 257 0.23 15.27 -10.36
N VAL A 258 -0.22 15.70 -11.54
CA VAL A 258 -1.54 16.31 -11.71
C VAL A 258 -2.67 15.34 -11.39
N ASP A 259 -2.59 14.12 -11.87
CA ASP A 259 -3.60 13.08 -11.58
C ASP A 259 -3.64 12.65 -10.11
N ALA A 260 -2.50 12.74 -9.42
CA ALA A 260 -2.40 12.38 -8.01
C ALA A 260 -2.88 13.49 -7.07
N LEU A 261 -2.59 14.75 -7.39
CA LEU A 261 -2.67 15.87 -6.45
C LEU A 261 -3.63 16.99 -6.90
N GLY A 262 -3.99 17.06 -8.19
CA GLY A 262 -4.68 18.18 -8.81
C GLY A 262 -3.71 19.20 -9.38
N ALA A 263 -4.08 19.83 -10.51
CA ALA A 263 -3.22 20.77 -11.24
C ALA A 263 -2.80 21.99 -10.40
N GLU A 264 -3.67 22.45 -9.51
CA GLU A 264 -3.45 23.58 -8.59
C GLU A 264 -2.33 23.33 -7.56
N ASN A 265 -1.96 22.06 -7.37
CA ASN A 265 -0.94 21.64 -6.43
C ASN A 265 0.39 21.25 -7.09
N VAL A 266 0.51 21.44 -8.40
CA VAL A 266 1.71 21.13 -9.19
C VAL A 266 2.29 22.40 -9.79
N ILE A 267 3.58 22.65 -9.53
CA ILE A 267 4.33 23.79 -10.06
C ILE A 267 5.42 23.24 -10.99
N GLY A 268 5.31 23.53 -12.26
CA GLY A 268 6.35 23.24 -13.24
C GLY A 268 7.44 24.30 -13.22
N VAL A 269 8.70 23.89 -13.41
CA VAL A 269 9.85 24.79 -13.51
C VAL A 269 10.66 24.44 -14.75
N ALA A 270 10.61 25.31 -15.77
CA ALA A 270 11.48 25.22 -16.93
C ALA A 270 12.78 25.98 -16.66
N MET A 271 13.93 25.34 -16.89
CA MET A 271 15.25 25.91 -16.62
C MET A 271 16.12 25.82 -17.89
N PRO A 272 15.80 26.66 -18.90
CA PRO A 272 16.54 26.64 -20.15
C PRO A 272 18.00 27.11 -19.98
N SER A 273 18.89 26.54 -20.81
CA SER A 273 20.28 27.01 -21.02
C SER A 273 20.49 27.20 -22.52
N LYS A 274 21.61 27.75 -22.92
CA LYS A 274 21.97 27.98 -24.32
C LYS A 274 22.01 26.69 -25.18
N TYR A 275 22.11 25.54 -24.55
CA TYR A 275 22.14 24.23 -25.21
C TYR A 275 20.76 23.61 -25.40
N ASN A 276 19.74 24.13 -24.74
CA ASN A 276 18.38 23.65 -24.93
C ASN A 276 17.84 24.17 -26.28
N SER A 277 17.18 23.31 -27.04
CA SER A 277 16.49 23.74 -28.24
C SER A 277 15.31 24.65 -27.87
N LYS A 278 14.98 25.57 -28.72
CA LYS A 278 13.77 26.41 -28.59
C LYS A 278 12.53 25.52 -28.46
N ASP A 279 12.49 24.43 -29.22
CA ASP A 279 11.39 23.47 -29.23
C ASP A 279 11.15 22.84 -27.83
N SER A 280 12.22 22.58 -27.05
CA SER A 280 12.07 22.03 -25.70
C SER A 280 11.34 22.96 -24.73
N LEU A 281 11.56 24.28 -24.83
CA LEU A 281 10.84 25.24 -24.00
C LEU A 281 9.39 25.39 -24.47
N ASP A 282 9.16 25.43 -25.78
CA ASP A 282 7.83 25.49 -26.36
C ASP A 282 6.99 24.25 -25.98
N ASP A 283 7.61 23.07 -25.95
CA ASP A 283 6.95 21.84 -25.51
C ASP A 283 6.65 21.83 -24.01
N ALA A 284 7.56 22.37 -23.18
CA ALA A 284 7.30 22.54 -21.74
C ALA A 284 6.12 23.49 -21.48
N ILE A 285 6.00 24.59 -22.25
CA ILE A 285 4.88 25.54 -22.18
C ILE A 285 3.57 24.84 -22.56
N LYS A 286 3.53 24.21 -23.74
CA LYS A 286 2.34 23.48 -24.22
C LYS A 286 1.88 22.40 -23.26
N LEU A 287 2.83 21.63 -22.71
CA LEU A 287 2.52 20.61 -21.71
C LEU A 287 1.87 21.23 -20.47
N SER A 288 2.44 22.32 -19.97
CA SER A 288 1.93 22.99 -18.76
C SER A 288 0.54 23.57 -18.99
N ASP A 289 0.29 24.16 -20.16
CA ASP A 289 -1.03 24.68 -20.57
C ASP A 289 -2.05 23.53 -20.64
N ASN A 290 -1.68 22.39 -21.27
CA ASN A 290 -2.54 21.22 -21.39
C ASN A 290 -2.88 20.58 -20.05
N LEU A 291 -1.93 20.58 -19.12
CA LEU A 291 -2.11 20.03 -17.76
C LEU A 291 -2.78 21.04 -16.81
N GLY A 292 -2.90 22.31 -17.21
CA GLY A 292 -3.45 23.38 -16.38
C GLY A 292 -2.59 23.74 -15.16
N ILE A 293 -1.25 23.52 -15.23
CA ILE A 293 -0.32 23.81 -14.16
C ILE A 293 0.38 25.17 -14.34
N THR A 294 0.83 25.75 -13.23
CA THR A 294 1.66 26.96 -13.27
C THR A 294 3.07 26.61 -13.72
N LEU A 295 3.58 27.21 -14.79
CA LEU A 295 4.98 27.08 -15.22
C LEU A 295 5.78 28.32 -14.83
N LYS A 296 6.91 28.11 -14.15
CA LYS A 296 7.94 29.13 -13.89
C LYS A 296 9.11 28.89 -14.84
N THR A 297 9.55 29.93 -15.54
CA THR A 297 10.75 29.86 -16.38
C THR A 297 11.90 30.59 -15.69
N ILE A 298 13.02 29.91 -15.49
CA ILE A 298 14.21 30.44 -14.82
C ILE A 298 15.43 30.11 -15.68
N GLU A 299 16.01 31.12 -16.30
CA GLU A 299 17.23 30.96 -17.09
C GLU A 299 18.43 30.66 -16.19
N ILE A 300 19.20 29.63 -16.53
CA ILE A 300 20.33 29.18 -15.70
C ILE A 300 21.68 29.64 -16.24
N GLU A 301 21.77 30.17 -17.45
CA GLU A 301 23.03 30.43 -18.15
C GLU A 301 23.99 31.30 -17.34
N LYS A 302 23.51 32.41 -16.78
CA LYS A 302 24.35 33.30 -15.97
C LYS A 302 25.00 32.59 -14.80
N ILE A 303 24.23 31.76 -14.07
CA ILE A 303 24.75 31.02 -12.90
C ILE A 303 25.77 29.99 -13.34
N VAL A 304 25.52 29.32 -14.46
CA VAL A 304 26.43 28.31 -15.03
C VAL A 304 27.74 28.98 -15.49
N ASP A 305 27.65 30.16 -16.14
CA ASP A 305 28.84 30.91 -16.58
C ASP A 305 29.68 31.39 -15.38
N ASP A 306 29.06 31.88 -14.31
CA ASP A 306 29.76 32.29 -13.08
C ASP A 306 30.51 31.07 -12.45
N PHE A 307 29.90 29.86 -12.46
CA PHE A 307 30.59 28.64 -12.05
C PHE A 307 31.76 28.25 -12.97
N ARG A 308 31.57 28.34 -14.30
CA ARG A 308 32.62 28.06 -15.28
C ARG A 308 33.82 28.97 -15.06
N GLU A 309 33.61 30.27 -14.99
CA GLU A 309 34.64 31.28 -14.76
C GLU A 309 35.40 30.99 -13.46
N THR A 310 34.70 30.75 -12.37
CA THR A 310 35.32 30.45 -11.08
C THR A 310 36.24 29.23 -11.13
N LEU A 311 35.80 28.15 -11.76
CA LEU A 311 36.59 26.91 -11.85
C LEU A 311 37.77 27.04 -12.84
N THR A 312 37.54 27.62 -14.02
CA THR A 312 38.60 27.88 -14.99
C THR A 312 39.71 28.74 -14.41
N ASN A 313 39.36 29.81 -13.69
CA ASN A 313 40.34 30.67 -13.01
C ASN A 313 41.12 29.93 -11.91
N SER A 314 40.45 29.02 -11.20
CA SER A 314 41.06 28.27 -10.10
C SER A 314 42.00 27.14 -10.62
N LEU A 315 41.66 26.52 -11.72
CA LEU A 315 42.40 25.39 -12.31
C LEU A 315 43.45 25.85 -13.33
N ASN A 316 43.35 27.08 -13.86
CA ASN A 316 44.12 27.60 -15.00
C ASN A 316 44.03 26.73 -16.26
N GLU A 317 42.90 26.08 -16.48
CA GLU A 317 42.58 25.22 -17.62
C GLU A 317 41.11 25.25 -17.96
N ASP A 318 40.77 24.95 -19.23
CA ASP A 318 39.39 24.86 -19.70
C ASP A 318 38.68 23.65 -19.11
N LEU A 319 37.38 23.83 -18.83
CA LEU A 319 36.56 22.76 -18.28
C LEU A 319 36.17 21.75 -19.36
N GLY A 320 36.29 20.48 -19.03
CA GLY A 320 35.82 19.40 -19.89
C GLY A 320 34.28 19.29 -19.94
N GLN A 321 33.76 18.67 -20.99
CA GLN A 321 32.33 18.54 -21.25
C GLN A 321 31.57 17.93 -20.05
N ILE A 322 32.08 16.88 -19.42
CA ILE A 322 31.45 16.21 -18.27
C ILE A 322 31.29 17.18 -17.08
N THR A 323 32.28 18.03 -16.86
CA THR A 323 32.25 19.06 -15.79
C THR A 323 31.13 20.05 -16.07
N ASP A 324 31.04 20.52 -17.31
CA ASP A 324 30.04 21.50 -17.72
C ASP A 324 28.58 20.95 -17.62
N GLU A 325 28.33 19.73 -18.08
CA GLU A 325 27.05 19.06 -17.96
C GLU A 325 26.64 18.86 -16.48
N ASN A 326 27.60 18.48 -15.64
CA ASN A 326 27.40 18.33 -14.21
C ASN A 326 27.10 19.66 -13.49
N ILE A 327 27.73 20.75 -13.86
CA ILE A 327 27.45 22.09 -13.32
C ILE A 327 25.98 22.44 -13.61
N GLN A 328 25.54 22.30 -14.87
CA GLN A 328 24.16 22.61 -15.26
C GLN A 328 23.14 21.79 -14.47
N SER A 329 23.38 20.48 -14.29
CA SER A 329 22.52 19.60 -13.53
C SER A 329 22.39 20.06 -12.06
N ARG A 330 23.51 20.39 -11.43
CA ARG A 330 23.54 20.85 -10.03
C ARG A 330 22.91 22.22 -9.84
N VAL A 331 23.11 23.14 -10.78
CA VAL A 331 22.46 24.45 -10.77
C VAL A 331 20.92 24.30 -10.79
N ARG A 332 20.39 23.40 -11.66
CA ARG A 332 18.95 23.10 -11.70
C ARG A 332 18.48 22.54 -10.35
N GLY A 333 19.20 21.58 -9.78
CA GLY A 333 18.88 21.02 -8.46
C GLY A 333 18.86 22.08 -7.36
N ASN A 334 19.85 22.99 -7.33
CA ASN A 334 19.89 24.08 -6.34
C ASN A 334 18.73 25.05 -6.49
N ILE A 335 18.32 25.38 -7.71
CA ILE A 335 17.15 26.24 -7.98
C ILE A 335 15.87 25.57 -7.47
N LEU A 336 15.65 24.29 -7.81
CA LEU A 336 14.48 23.54 -7.35
C LEU A 336 14.44 23.46 -5.82
N MET A 337 15.55 23.19 -5.17
CA MET A 337 15.63 23.15 -3.69
C MET A 337 15.42 24.54 -3.07
N GLY A 338 15.94 25.60 -3.68
CA GLY A 338 15.67 26.97 -3.24
C GLY A 338 14.19 27.33 -3.32
N LEU A 339 13.53 26.96 -4.42
CA LEU A 339 12.08 27.14 -4.57
C LEU A 339 11.29 26.28 -3.58
N SER A 340 11.71 25.03 -3.36
CA SER A 340 11.11 24.11 -2.38
C SER A 340 11.14 24.72 -0.98
N ASN A 341 12.29 25.17 -0.53
CA ASN A 341 12.45 25.79 0.79
C ASN A 341 11.61 27.06 0.95
N GLN A 342 11.49 27.87 -0.11
CA GLN A 342 10.73 29.11 -0.08
C GLN A 342 9.21 28.89 -0.14
N THR A 343 8.77 27.85 -0.83
CA THR A 343 7.32 27.60 -1.07
C THR A 343 6.73 26.53 -0.18
N GLY A 344 7.57 25.73 0.49
CA GLY A 344 7.14 24.53 1.23
C GLY A 344 6.66 23.39 0.32
N ALA A 345 6.91 23.45 -1.00
CA ALA A 345 6.54 22.39 -1.94
C ALA A 345 7.65 21.32 -2.00
N MET A 346 7.25 20.05 -2.14
CA MET A 346 8.21 18.96 -2.31
C MET A 346 8.74 18.92 -3.74
N VAL A 347 10.03 18.67 -3.94
CA VAL A 347 10.60 18.40 -5.27
C VAL A 347 10.37 16.95 -5.65
N VAL A 348 9.85 16.73 -6.87
CA VAL A 348 9.61 15.41 -7.47
C VAL A 348 10.53 15.22 -8.66
#